data_f5b334cf1b0c96a0111c9868633e66b1
#
_entry.id   f5b334cf1b0c96a0111c9868633e66b1
#
_cell.length_a   1.000
_cell.length_b   1.000
_cell.length_c   1.000
_cell.angle_alpha   90.00
_cell.angle_beta   90.00
_cell.angle_gamma   90.00
#
_symmetry.space_group_name_H-M   'P 1'
#
loop_
_entity.id
_entity.type
_entity.pdbx_description
1 polymer ?
#
loop_
_entity_poly.entity_id
_entity_poly.type
_entity_poly.pdbx_seq_one_letter_code
_entity_poly.pdbx_strand_id
1 'polypeptide(L)'
;MEKKTEILEHFKTAIGSTIKSLSNSENVEVSFGNKDLKSKKNSIQLPDIQQINNKINYNQIRALADSESLKLRFSDKKIFKSYEPEGNISKKLYKIAEKIRFEKLGSDQFKGVKDNIEKYYQERINSLDLKNSEDKIIESFENYLRVKFLESKNSKELEQKLKSYKKDLNEKFKGKIKQLNDLTHNQAQYNSLISDLISNMDLDENLEEEEKNEENKDEKQKNKKNHI
;
A
#
# COMPACT_ATOMS: atom_id res chain seq x y z
N MET A 1 22.03 -5.84 -27.68
CA MET A 1 21.17 -4.76 -27.12
C MET A 1 19.73 -4.89 -27.60
N GLU A 2 19.44 -5.07 -28.86
CA GLU A 2 18.10 -5.19 -29.46
C GLU A 2 17.20 -6.23 -28.77
N LYS A 3 17.66 -7.46 -28.57
CA LYS A 3 16.88 -8.54 -27.95
C LYS A 3 16.39 -8.22 -26.51
N LYS A 4 17.16 -7.43 -25.76
CA LYS A 4 16.76 -7.02 -24.39
C LYS A 4 15.66 -5.96 -24.44
N THR A 5 15.74 -5.03 -25.39
CA THR A 5 14.72 -3.99 -25.58
C THR A 5 13.39 -4.60 -26.04
N GLU A 6 13.44 -5.58 -26.94
CA GLU A 6 12.27 -6.31 -27.44
C GLU A 6 11.54 -7.05 -26.29
N ILE A 7 12.28 -7.77 -25.43
CA ILE A 7 11.70 -8.45 -24.26
C ILE A 7 11.00 -7.46 -23.32
N LEU A 8 11.58 -6.28 -23.10
CA LEU A 8 10.98 -5.25 -22.26
C LEU A 8 9.69 -4.71 -22.86
N GLU A 9 9.65 -4.44 -24.15
CA GLU A 9 8.44 -3.94 -24.83
C GLU A 9 7.33 -5.01 -24.84
N HIS A 10 7.66 -6.28 -25.05
CA HIS A 10 6.71 -7.38 -24.90
C HIS A 10 6.14 -7.46 -23.47
N PHE A 11 7.00 -7.30 -22.46
CA PHE A 11 6.56 -7.29 -21.06
C PHE A 11 5.63 -6.12 -20.76
N LYS A 12 5.96 -4.89 -21.20
CA LYS A 12 5.10 -3.70 -21.04
C LYS A 12 3.74 -3.91 -21.72
N THR A 13 3.74 -4.46 -22.92
CA THR A 13 2.51 -4.77 -23.65
C THR A 13 1.65 -5.78 -22.91
N ALA A 14 2.25 -6.85 -22.39
CA ALA A 14 1.55 -7.86 -21.61
C ALA A 14 0.96 -7.28 -20.32
N ILE A 15 1.71 -6.45 -19.59
CA ILE A 15 1.23 -5.73 -18.40
C ILE A 15 0.06 -4.81 -18.76
N GLY A 16 0.15 -4.03 -19.84
CA GLY A 16 -0.94 -3.16 -20.30
C GLY A 16 -2.22 -3.94 -20.61
N SER A 17 -2.12 -5.09 -21.24
CA SER A 17 -3.26 -5.98 -21.52
C SER A 17 -3.86 -6.56 -20.25
N THR A 18 -3.02 -6.98 -19.30
CA THR A 18 -3.45 -7.48 -17.99
C THR A 18 -4.22 -6.41 -17.22
N ILE A 19 -3.70 -5.18 -17.19
CA ILE A 19 -4.35 -4.04 -16.52
C ILE A 19 -5.75 -3.79 -17.08
N LYS A 20 -5.91 -3.74 -18.39
CA LYS A 20 -7.21 -3.54 -19.04
C LYS A 20 -8.20 -4.65 -18.66
N SER A 21 -7.76 -5.88 -18.69
CA SER A 21 -8.57 -7.04 -18.32
C SER A 21 -8.98 -7.03 -16.85
N LEU A 22 -8.03 -6.84 -15.93
CA LEU A 22 -8.28 -6.84 -14.49
C LEU A 22 -9.12 -5.66 -14.03
N SER A 23 -8.87 -4.44 -14.57
CA SER A 23 -9.64 -3.24 -14.23
C SER A 23 -11.06 -3.25 -14.84
N ASN A 24 -11.34 -4.18 -15.75
CA ASN A 24 -12.56 -4.21 -16.55
C ASN A 24 -12.81 -2.88 -17.28
N SER A 25 -11.73 -2.25 -17.79
CA SER A 25 -11.77 -0.98 -18.48
C SER A 25 -10.79 -0.97 -19.65
N GLU A 26 -11.30 -0.79 -20.86
CA GLU A 26 -10.47 -0.71 -22.06
C GLU A 26 -9.71 0.61 -22.19
N ASN A 27 -10.25 1.69 -21.60
CA ASN A 27 -9.74 3.05 -21.70
C ASN A 27 -8.76 3.41 -20.57
N VAL A 28 -7.90 2.46 -20.13
CA VAL A 28 -6.86 2.72 -19.14
C VAL A 28 -5.57 3.09 -19.85
N GLU A 29 -5.02 4.26 -19.51
CA GLU A 29 -3.67 4.64 -19.94
C GLU A 29 -2.64 4.11 -18.95
N VAL A 30 -1.64 3.41 -19.47
CA VAL A 30 -0.55 2.86 -18.66
C VAL A 30 0.75 3.53 -19.06
N SER A 31 1.48 4.04 -18.07
CA SER A 31 2.82 4.60 -18.26
C SER A 31 3.83 3.95 -17.35
N PHE A 32 5.09 3.99 -17.74
CA PHE A 32 6.23 3.52 -16.98
C PHE A 32 7.21 4.68 -16.75
N GLY A 33 7.72 4.78 -15.51
CA GLY A 33 8.63 5.87 -15.12
C GLY A 33 7.95 7.20 -14.84
N ASN A 34 8.74 8.27 -14.74
CA ASN A 34 8.29 9.63 -14.36
C ASN A 34 7.70 10.41 -15.55
N LYS A 35 6.84 9.81 -16.35
CA LYS A 35 6.09 10.61 -17.33
C LYS A 35 4.95 11.28 -16.58
N ASP A 36 4.95 12.61 -16.54
CA ASP A 36 3.85 13.43 -16.06
C ASP A 36 2.57 13.12 -16.85
N LEU A 37 1.88 12.08 -16.45
CA LEU A 37 0.51 11.89 -16.85
C LEU A 37 -0.28 12.94 -16.05
N LYS A 38 -0.59 14.08 -16.70
CA LYS A 38 -1.64 14.97 -16.21
C LYS A 38 -2.79 14.07 -15.84
N SER A 39 -3.22 14.10 -14.59
CA SER A 39 -4.14 13.17 -13.91
C SER A 39 -5.40 12.90 -14.76
N LYS A 40 -5.29 12.00 -15.72
CA LYS A 40 -6.44 11.48 -16.46
C LYS A 40 -7.18 10.50 -15.56
N LYS A 41 -8.50 10.52 -15.63
CA LYS A 41 -9.41 9.81 -14.73
C LYS A 41 -9.13 8.30 -14.60
N ASN A 42 -8.52 7.70 -15.62
CA ASN A 42 -8.20 6.27 -15.68
C ASN A 42 -6.76 6.08 -16.16
N SER A 43 -5.78 6.50 -15.37
CA SER A 43 -4.35 6.29 -15.67
C SER A 43 -3.66 5.52 -14.56
N ILE A 44 -2.80 4.59 -14.93
CA ILE A 44 -1.92 3.84 -14.03
C ILE A 44 -0.48 4.17 -14.37
N GLN A 45 0.26 4.64 -13.39
CA GLN A 45 1.68 4.89 -13.50
C GLN A 45 2.45 3.80 -12.74
N LEU A 46 3.31 3.09 -13.43
CA LEU A 46 4.18 2.06 -12.88
C LEU A 46 5.62 2.56 -12.82
N PRO A 47 6.45 2.02 -11.91
CA PRO A 47 7.88 2.34 -11.88
C PRO A 47 8.56 2.07 -13.22
N ASP A 48 9.65 2.80 -13.50
CA ASP A 48 10.44 2.56 -14.69
C ASP A 48 11.18 1.22 -14.57
N ILE A 49 10.98 0.36 -15.55
CA ILE A 49 11.59 -0.97 -15.58
C ILE A 49 13.12 -0.88 -15.75
N GLN A 50 13.64 0.20 -16.35
CA GLN A 50 15.08 0.38 -16.60
C GLN A 50 15.86 0.85 -15.36
N GLN A 51 15.22 1.42 -14.36
CA GLN A 51 15.86 2.04 -13.17
C GLN A 51 16.00 1.09 -11.97
N ILE A 52 15.45 -0.11 -12.02
CA ILE A 52 15.52 -1.05 -10.90
C ILE A 52 16.84 -1.83 -10.98
N ASN A 53 17.91 -1.24 -10.42
CA ASN A 53 19.23 -1.85 -10.07
C ASN A 53 19.72 -3.00 -10.96
N ASN A 54 19.81 -2.83 -12.28
CA ASN A 54 20.26 -3.85 -13.23
C ASN A 54 19.56 -5.23 -13.14
N LYS A 55 18.65 -5.42 -12.17
CA LYS A 55 17.78 -6.59 -12.06
C LYS A 55 16.35 -6.09 -12.14
N ILE A 56 15.67 -6.40 -13.24
CA ILE A 56 14.26 -6.07 -13.40
C ILE A 56 13.45 -6.87 -12.39
N ASN A 57 12.85 -6.19 -11.44
CA ASN A 57 11.91 -6.84 -10.51
C ASN A 57 10.54 -6.99 -11.18
N TYR A 58 10.41 -7.99 -12.05
CA TYR A 58 9.14 -8.31 -12.72
C TYR A 58 8.00 -8.58 -11.73
N ASN A 59 8.29 -9.17 -10.57
CA ASN A 59 7.29 -9.47 -9.56
C ASN A 59 6.69 -8.20 -8.98
N GLN A 60 7.53 -7.21 -8.69
CA GLN A 60 7.08 -5.90 -8.20
C GLN A 60 6.17 -5.21 -9.20
N ILE A 61 6.58 -5.14 -10.48
CA ILE A 61 5.78 -4.48 -11.52
C ILE A 61 4.43 -5.18 -11.69
N ARG A 62 4.40 -6.52 -11.69
CA ARG A 62 3.16 -7.30 -11.77
C ARG A 62 2.25 -7.03 -10.60
N ALA A 63 2.75 -7.12 -9.38
CA ALA A 63 1.95 -6.90 -8.17
C ALA A 63 1.39 -5.48 -8.10
N LEU A 64 2.18 -4.47 -8.48
CA LEU A 64 1.71 -3.08 -8.55
C LEU A 64 0.65 -2.89 -9.64
N ALA A 65 0.86 -3.48 -10.82
CA ALA A 65 -0.12 -3.45 -11.90
C ALA A 65 -1.43 -4.11 -11.50
N ASP A 66 -1.36 -5.27 -10.86
CA ASP A 66 -2.53 -5.98 -10.36
C ASP A 66 -3.26 -5.15 -9.31
N SER A 67 -2.55 -4.63 -8.30
CA SER A 67 -3.15 -3.82 -7.22
C SER A 67 -3.82 -2.55 -7.74
N GLU A 68 -3.17 -1.77 -8.63
CA GLU A 68 -3.78 -0.56 -9.22
C GLU A 68 -4.96 -0.89 -10.14
N SER A 69 -4.93 -2.01 -10.84
CA SER A 69 -6.07 -2.49 -11.64
C SER A 69 -7.28 -2.83 -10.77
N LEU A 70 -7.05 -3.52 -9.65
CA LEU A 70 -8.10 -3.85 -8.69
C LEU A 70 -8.67 -2.61 -8.02
N LYS A 71 -7.84 -1.61 -7.74
CA LYS A 71 -8.29 -0.32 -7.24
C LYS A 71 -9.24 0.37 -8.22
N LEU A 72 -8.91 0.39 -9.52
CA LEU A 72 -9.81 0.94 -10.56
C LEU A 72 -11.12 0.16 -10.64
N ARG A 73 -11.08 -1.15 -10.44
CA ARG A 73 -12.25 -2.02 -10.56
C ARG A 73 -13.18 -1.96 -9.35
N PHE A 74 -12.63 -1.90 -8.14
CA PHE A 74 -13.38 -2.16 -6.90
C PHE A 74 -13.44 -0.97 -5.95
N SER A 75 -12.76 0.18 -6.26
CA SER A 75 -12.73 1.32 -5.37
C SER A 75 -13.35 2.55 -6.04
N ASP A 76 -14.44 3.05 -5.46
CA ASP A 76 -15.03 4.34 -5.81
C ASP A 76 -14.33 5.45 -5.01
N LYS A 77 -13.73 6.40 -5.74
CA LYS A 77 -12.98 7.51 -5.15
C LYS A 77 -13.85 8.43 -4.28
N LYS A 78 -15.14 8.59 -4.62
CA LYS A 78 -16.04 9.46 -3.86
C LYS A 78 -16.38 8.81 -2.53
N ILE A 79 -16.73 7.52 -2.56
CA ILE A 79 -16.98 6.73 -1.34
C ILE A 79 -15.73 6.74 -0.45
N PHE A 80 -14.55 6.47 -1.02
CA PHE A 80 -13.29 6.50 -0.28
C PHE A 80 -13.09 7.83 0.46
N LYS A 81 -13.28 8.95 -0.25
CA LYS A 81 -13.10 10.30 0.31
C LYS A 81 -14.12 10.68 1.38
N SER A 82 -15.36 10.18 1.29
CA SER A 82 -16.40 10.52 2.27
C SER A 82 -16.21 9.90 3.66
N TYR A 83 -15.38 8.88 3.76
CA TYR A 83 -15.06 8.21 5.04
C TYR A 83 -13.58 8.35 5.44
N GLU A 84 -12.78 9.17 4.73
CA GLU A 84 -11.37 9.35 5.06
C GLU A 84 -11.24 10.04 6.43
N PRO A 85 -10.57 9.43 7.43
CA PRO A 85 -10.43 10.03 8.75
C PRO A 85 -9.50 11.27 8.70
N GLU A 86 -9.53 12.07 9.75
CA GLU A 86 -8.54 13.12 9.97
C GLU A 86 -7.23 12.51 10.51
N GLY A 87 -6.13 13.28 10.47
CA GLY A 87 -4.81 12.84 10.93
C GLY A 87 -3.99 12.13 9.86
N ASN A 88 -2.68 12.30 9.94
CA ASN A 88 -1.74 11.80 8.92
C ASN A 88 -1.60 10.28 8.99
N ILE A 89 -1.40 9.74 10.20
CA ILE A 89 -1.25 8.30 10.42
C ILE A 89 -2.57 7.60 10.12
N SER A 90 -3.69 8.13 10.62
CA SER A 90 -5.02 7.61 10.37
C SER A 90 -5.34 7.50 8.87
N LYS A 91 -5.00 8.51 8.06
CA LYS A 91 -5.13 8.46 6.59
C LYS A 91 -4.27 7.38 5.95
N LYS A 92 -3.04 7.17 6.44
CA LYS A 92 -2.15 6.11 5.94
C LYS A 92 -2.75 4.73 6.22
N LEU A 93 -3.22 4.49 7.44
CA LEU A 93 -3.88 3.23 7.83
C LEU A 93 -5.16 2.97 7.02
N TYR A 94 -5.98 4.00 6.82
CA TYR A 94 -7.21 3.92 6.04
C TYR A 94 -6.94 3.56 4.57
N LYS A 95 -5.92 4.17 3.95
CA LYS A 95 -5.48 3.82 2.59
C LYS A 95 -5.02 2.36 2.49
N ILE A 96 -4.31 1.87 3.50
CA ILE A 96 -3.86 0.47 3.59
C ILE A 96 -5.06 -0.47 3.70
N ALA A 97 -6.02 -0.16 4.57
CA ALA A 97 -7.21 -0.98 4.74
C ALA A 97 -8.04 -1.08 3.45
N GLU A 98 -8.25 0.03 2.74
CA GLU A 98 -8.93 0.04 1.45
C GLU A 98 -8.15 -0.74 0.38
N LYS A 99 -6.82 -0.62 0.37
CA LYS A 99 -5.95 -1.41 -0.51
C LYS A 99 -6.14 -2.91 -0.26
N ILE A 100 -6.11 -3.34 1.00
CA ILE A 100 -6.28 -4.74 1.34
C ILE A 100 -7.70 -5.22 0.99
N ARG A 101 -8.74 -4.38 1.12
CA ARG A 101 -10.10 -4.69 0.70
C ARG A 101 -10.17 -5.04 -0.79
N PHE A 102 -9.69 -4.18 -1.69
CA PHE A 102 -9.76 -4.47 -3.11
C PHE A 102 -8.77 -5.56 -3.55
N GLU A 103 -7.62 -5.70 -2.92
CA GLU A 103 -6.69 -6.81 -3.14
C GLU A 103 -7.30 -8.16 -2.72
N LYS A 104 -8.07 -8.19 -1.61
CA LYS A 104 -8.83 -9.37 -1.19
C LYS A 104 -9.86 -9.78 -2.24
N LEU A 105 -10.68 -8.84 -2.73
CA LEU A 105 -11.66 -9.10 -3.77
C LEU A 105 -11.03 -9.67 -5.05
N GLY A 106 -9.88 -9.12 -5.45
CA GLY A 106 -9.15 -9.62 -6.61
C GLY A 106 -8.49 -10.98 -6.36
N SER A 107 -7.93 -11.18 -5.18
CA SER A 107 -7.27 -12.44 -4.80
C SER A 107 -8.24 -13.61 -4.72
N ASP A 108 -9.49 -13.35 -4.32
CA ASP A 108 -10.54 -14.38 -4.29
C ASP A 108 -11.00 -14.78 -5.69
N GLN A 109 -10.91 -13.87 -6.67
CA GLN A 109 -11.33 -14.13 -8.04
C GLN A 109 -10.20 -14.66 -8.94
N PHE A 110 -8.94 -14.24 -8.67
CA PHE A 110 -7.80 -14.48 -9.56
C PHE A 110 -6.60 -15.01 -8.79
N LYS A 111 -6.36 -16.30 -8.85
CA LYS A 111 -5.24 -16.95 -8.15
C LYS A 111 -3.87 -16.33 -8.48
N GLY A 112 -3.61 -16.02 -9.75
CA GLY A 112 -2.34 -15.40 -10.17
C GLY A 112 -2.12 -14.02 -9.56
N VAL A 113 -3.17 -13.25 -9.33
CA VAL A 113 -3.13 -11.95 -8.64
C VAL A 113 -2.76 -12.14 -7.17
N LYS A 114 -3.38 -13.11 -6.48
CA LYS A 114 -3.03 -13.45 -5.09
C LYS A 114 -1.54 -13.76 -4.96
N ASP A 115 -1.03 -14.62 -5.83
CA ASP A 115 0.37 -15.06 -5.80
C ASP A 115 1.35 -13.90 -6.07
N ASN A 116 1.05 -13.00 -7.02
CA ASN A 116 1.87 -11.83 -7.32
C ASN A 116 1.92 -10.84 -6.16
N ILE A 117 0.77 -10.50 -5.59
CA ILE A 117 0.65 -9.55 -4.47
C ILE A 117 1.34 -10.09 -3.23
N GLU A 118 1.11 -11.37 -2.89
CA GLU A 118 1.73 -11.99 -1.72
C GLU A 118 3.25 -12.05 -1.85
N LYS A 119 3.75 -12.49 -3.01
CA LYS A 119 5.19 -12.57 -3.25
C LYS A 119 5.87 -11.21 -3.12
N TYR A 120 5.29 -10.16 -3.72
CA TYR A 120 5.82 -8.81 -3.60
C TYR A 120 5.79 -8.30 -2.16
N TYR A 121 4.70 -8.56 -1.43
CA TYR A 121 4.59 -8.18 -0.03
C TYR A 121 5.67 -8.85 0.82
N GLN A 122 5.91 -10.15 0.63
CA GLN A 122 6.95 -10.89 1.35
C GLN A 122 8.37 -10.35 1.03
N GLU A 123 8.66 -10.07 -0.24
CA GLU A 123 9.94 -9.46 -0.65
C GLU A 123 10.12 -8.08 0.02
N ARG A 124 9.08 -7.25 0.07
CA ARG A 124 9.09 -5.92 0.68
C ARG A 124 9.29 -5.99 2.19
N ILE A 125 8.47 -6.75 2.89
CA ILE A 125 8.48 -6.77 4.36
C ILE A 125 9.77 -7.36 4.93
N ASN A 126 10.39 -8.31 4.23
CA ASN A 126 11.67 -8.88 4.63
C ASN A 126 12.85 -7.91 4.45
N SER A 127 12.72 -6.91 3.58
CA SER A 127 13.75 -5.89 3.34
C SER A 127 13.56 -4.61 4.16
N LEU A 128 12.46 -4.49 4.92
CA LEU A 128 12.16 -3.28 5.68
C LEU A 128 13.01 -3.15 6.94
N ASP A 129 13.57 -1.95 7.10
CA ASP A 129 14.19 -1.49 8.34
C ASP A 129 13.20 -0.58 9.08
N LEU A 130 12.55 -1.11 10.11
CA LEU A 130 11.56 -0.39 10.92
C LEU A 130 12.25 0.50 11.95
N LYS A 131 12.55 1.74 11.58
CA LYS A 131 13.37 2.65 12.40
C LYS A 131 12.57 3.39 13.47
N ASN A 132 11.44 3.98 13.08
CA ASN A 132 10.64 4.82 13.97
C ASN A 132 9.34 4.12 14.42
N SER A 133 8.63 4.75 15.34
CA SER A 133 7.36 4.25 15.88
C SER A 133 6.24 4.27 14.85
N GLU A 134 6.19 5.27 13.99
CA GLU A 134 5.18 5.42 12.94
C GLU A 134 5.28 4.29 11.91
N ASP A 135 6.48 4.01 11.38
CA ASP A 135 6.70 2.90 10.45
C ASP A 135 6.25 1.57 11.09
N LYS A 136 6.56 1.36 12.39
CA LYS A 136 6.14 0.14 13.11
C LYS A 136 4.63 0.03 13.22
N ILE A 137 3.92 1.13 13.50
CA ILE A 137 2.45 1.14 13.56
C ILE A 137 1.86 0.81 12.18
N ILE A 138 2.32 1.50 11.15
CA ILE A 138 1.84 1.34 9.77
C ILE A 138 2.06 -0.09 9.28
N GLU A 139 3.28 -0.62 9.42
CA GLU A 139 3.61 -1.96 8.95
C GLU A 139 2.95 -3.06 9.80
N SER A 140 2.78 -2.84 11.11
CA SER A 140 2.04 -3.77 11.97
C SER A 140 0.58 -3.86 11.57
N PHE A 141 -0.04 -2.72 11.24
CA PHE A 141 -1.42 -2.66 10.79
C PHE A 141 -1.59 -3.34 9.43
N GLU A 142 -0.73 -3.03 8.43
CA GLU A 142 -0.77 -3.70 7.14
C GLU A 142 -0.60 -5.21 7.30
N ASN A 143 0.42 -5.64 8.05
CA ASN A 143 0.67 -7.06 8.31
C ASN A 143 -0.52 -7.74 8.98
N TYR A 144 -1.09 -7.09 10.01
CA TYR A 144 -2.25 -7.61 10.73
C TYR A 144 -3.43 -7.89 9.80
N LEU A 145 -3.79 -6.90 8.98
CA LEU A 145 -4.89 -7.05 8.03
C LEU A 145 -4.57 -8.09 6.94
N ARG A 146 -3.35 -8.12 6.40
CA ARG A 146 -2.95 -9.13 5.40
C ARG A 146 -3.05 -10.55 5.93
N VAL A 147 -2.60 -10.79 7.16
CA VAL A 147 -2.76 -12.11 7.80
C VAL A 147 -4.23 -12.48 7.96
N LYS A 148 -5.09 -11.52 8.33
CA LYS A 148 -6.53 -11.78 8.58
C LYS A 148 -7.36 -11.93 7.30
N PHE A 149 -7.03 -11.20 6.24
CA PHE A 149 -7.83 -11.14 5.01
C PHE A 149 -7.24 -11.95 3.86
N LEU A 150 -5.91 -11.98 3.74
CA LEU A 150 -5.21 -12.61 2.62
C LEU A 150 -4.48 -13.89 3.02
N GLU A 151 -4.52 -14.25 4.30
CA GLU A 151 -3.82 -15.43 4.86
C GLU A 151 -2.30 -15.38 4.65
N SER A 152 -1.74 -14.16 4.62
CA SER A 152 -0.30 -13.94 4.46
C SER A 152 0.50 -14.62 5.56
N LYS A 153 1.63 -15.22 5.19
CA LYS A 153 2.50 -15.93 6.12
C LYS A 153 3.61 -15.01 6.63
N ASN A 154 3.87 -15.06 7.93
CA ASN A 154 4.94 -14.30 8.54
C ASN A 154 6.16 -15.18 8.82
N SER A 155 7.36 -14.58 8.68
CA SER A 155 8.56 -15.16 9.27
C SER A 155 8.53 -15.02 10.80
N LYS A 156 9.25 -15.89 11.51
CA LYS A 156 9.36 -15.80 12.98
C LYS A 156 9.96 -14.48 13.44
N GLU A 157 10.91 -13.94 12.68
CA GLU A 157 11.55 -12.64 12.96
C GLU A 157 10.56 -11.48 12.86
N LEU A 158 9.74 -11.48 11.82
CA LEU A 158 8.70 -10.48 11.64
C LEU A 158 7.65 -10.55 12.76
N GLU A 159 7.23 -11.76 13.14
CA GLU A 159 6.30 -11.94 14.25
C GLU A 159 6.83 -11.40 15.58
N GLN A 160 8.13 -11.56 15.84
CA GLN A 160 8.77 -11.00 17.02
C GLN A 160 8.85 -9.48 16.99
N LYS A 161 9.23 -8.89 15.84
CA LYS A 161 9.32 -7.43 15.67
C LYS A 161 7.97 -6.73 15.85
N LEU A 162 6.86 -7.35 15.44
CA LEU A 162 5.52 -6.76 15.45
C LEU A 162 4.65 -7.23 16.64
N LYS A 163 5.20 -8.02 17.58
CA LYS A 163 4.44 -8.70 18.63
C LYS A 163 3.62 -7.77 19.53
N SER A 164 4.21 -6.64 19.96
CA SER A 164 3.54 -5.67 20.83
C SER A 164 2.33 -5.05 20.14
N TYR A 165 2.52 -4.49 18.96
CA TYR A 165 1.45 -3.86 18.18
C TYR A 165 0.36 -4.86 17.77
N LYS A 166 0.73 -6.11 17.47
CA LYS A 166 -0.23 -7.17 17.12
C LYS A 166 -1.19 -7.48 18.25
N LYS A 167 -0.73 -7.40 19.51
CA LYS A 167 -1.58 -7.58 20.69
C LYS A 167 -2.63 -6.47 20.75
N ASP A 168 -2.22 -5.22 20.65
CA ASP A 168 -3.11 -4.06 20.71
C ASP A 168 -4.13 -4.07 19.55
N LEU A 169 -3.69 -4.40 18.33
CA LEU A 169 -4.59 -4.56 17.19
C LEU A 169 -5.61 -5.70 17.40
N ASN A 170 -5.20 -6.83 17.98
CA ASN A 170 -6.14 -7.91 18.30
C ASN A 170 -7.22 -7.47 19.31
N GLU A 171 -6.87 -6.64 20.28
CA GLU A 171 -7.83 -6.11 21.27
C GLU A 171 -8.78 -5.10 20.61
N LYS A 172 -8.25 -4.12 19.87
CA LYS A 172 -9.03 -3.07 19.18
C LYS A 172 -9.95 -3.63 18.09
N PHE A 173 -9.51 -4.65 17.36
CA PHE A 173 -10.27 -5.30 16.28
C PHE A 173 -11.04 -6.55 16.72
N LYS A 174 -11.10 -6.84 18.03
CA LYS A 174 -11.79 -8.01 18.57
C LYS A 174 -13.26 -8.06 18.12
N GLY A 175 -13.64 -9.16 17.46
CA GLY A 175 -15.00 -9.36 16.95
C GLY A 175 -15.34 -8.55 15.68
N LYS A 176 -14.49 -7.61 15.24
CA LYS A 176 -14.75 -6.76 14.06
C LYS A 176 -14.17 -7.30 12.76
N ILE A 177 -13.13 -8.16 12.83
CA ILE A 177 -12.48 -8.73 11.64
C ILE A 177 -13.46 -9.51 10.77
N LYS A 178 -14.32 -10.35 11.38
CA LYS A 178 -15.35 -11.07 10.63
C LYS A 178 -16.32 -10.11 9.95
N GLN A 179 -16.82 -9.11 10.68
CA GLN A 179 -17.74 -8.10 10.14
C GLN A 179 -17.08 -7.33 8.96
N LEU A 180 -15.82 -6.90 9.10
CA LEU A 180 -15.09 -6.25 8.02
C LEU A 180 -14.94 -7.18 6.80
N ASN A 181 -14.63 -8.46 7.01
CA ASN A 181 -14.51 -9.42 5.92
C ASN A 181 -15.84 -9.62 5.17
N ASP A 182 -16.95 -9.69 5.90
CA ASP A 182 -18.30 -9.81 5.32
C ASP A 182 -18.70 -8.55 4.52
N LEU A 183 -18.13 -7.38 4.87
CA LEU A 183 -18.39 -6.09 4.22
C LEU A 183 -17.47 -5.78 3.03
N THR A 184 -16.51 -6.64 2.68
CA THR A 184 -15.54 -6.35 1.60
C THR A 184 -16.19 -5.97 0.26
N HIS A 185 -17.36 -6.53 -0.05
CA HIS A 185 -18.14 -6.20 -1.26
C HIS A 185 -18.94 -4.90 -1.16
N ASN A 186 -19.11 -4.35 0.04
CA ASN A 186 -19.81 -3.07 0.27
C ASN A 186 -18.82 -2.02 0.74
N GLN A 187 -18.23 -1.28 -0.20
CA GLN A 187 -17.18 -0.29 0.09
C GLN A 187 -17.63 0.75 1.12
N ALA A 188 -18.85 1.28 1.02
CA ALA A 188 -19.31 2.33 1.94
C ALA A 188 -19.38 1.84 3.38
N GLN A 189 -19.96 0.66 3.61
CA GLN A 189 -20.05 0.08 4.96
C GLN A 189 -18.68 -0.36 5.48
N TYR A 190 -17.83 -0.92 4.62
CA TYR A 190 -16.46 -1.27 4.98
C TYR A 190 -15.67 -0.03 5.40
N ASN A 191 -15.73 1.03 4.58
CA ASN A 191 -14.98 2.25 4.82
C ASN A 191 -15.48 3.01 6.05
N SER A 192 -16.79 3.03 6.31
CA SER A 192 -17.35 3.57 7.56
C SER A 192 -16.80 2.83 8.76
N LEU A 193 -16.92 1.50 8.78
CA LEU A 193 -16.49 0.69 9.94
C LEU A 193 -14.97 0.77 10.18
N ILE A 194 -14.15 0.71 9.13
CA ILE A 194 -12.70 0.79 9.28
C ILE A 194 -12.24 2.18 9.72
N SER A 195 -12.89 3.24 9.23
CA SER A 195 -12.62 4.62 9.66
C SER A 195 -12.91 4.80 11.15
N ASP A 196 -14.06 4.32 11.62
CA ASP A 196 -14.42 4.35 13.04
C ASP A 196 -13.42 3.58 13.90
N LEU A 197 -12.97 2.40 13.45
CA LEU A 197 -11.99 1.61 14.19
C LEU A 197 -10.62 2.30 14.27
N ILE A 198 -10.18 2.94 13.19
CA ILE A 198 -8.92 3.69 13.15
C ILE A 198 -9.02 4.93 14.03
N SER A 199 -10.12 5.68 13.98
CA SER A 199 -10.34 6.88 14.82
C SER A 199 -10.36 6.57 16.32
N ASN A 200 -10.68 5.34 16.70
CA ASN A 200 -10.61 4.86 18.08
C ASN A 200 -9.24 4.26 18.47
N MET A 201 -8.24 4.33 17.58
CA MET A 201 -6.86 4.03 17.93
C MET A 201 -6.21 5.29 18.52
N ASP A 202 -5.57 5.15 19.69
CA ASP A 202 -4.80 6.25 20.28
C ASP A 202 -3.51 6.44 19.48
N LEU A 203 -3.62 7.16 18.35
CA LEU A 203 -2.51 7.46 17.46
C LEU A 203 -1.98 8.86 17.79
N ASP A 204 -0.66 8.97 17.93
CA ASP A 204 -0.02 10.28 18.05
C ASP A 204 0.12 10.89 16.64
N GLU A 205 -0.87 11.69 16.26
CA GLU A 205 -0.97 12.31 14.93
C GLU A 205 0.04 13.46 14.71
N ASN A 206 0.74 13.89 15.77
CA ASN A 206 1.65 15.04 15.74
C ASN A 206 3.14 14.65 15.61
N LEU A 207 3.47 13.36 15.58
CA LEU A 207 4.86 12.88 15.53
C LEU A 207 5.68 13.48 14.37
N GLU A 208 5.06 13.72 13.21
CA GLU A 208 5.75 14.34 12.06
C GLU A 208 6.08 15.84 12.24
N GLU A 209 5.29 16.57 13.05
CA GLU A 209 5.55 18.00 13.30
C GLU A 209 6.70 18.21 14.29
N GLU A 210 6.87 17.31 15.24
CA GLU A 210 7.96 17.36 16.20
C GLU A 210 9.31 17.03 15.56
N GLU A 211 9.40 15.98 14.73
CA GLU A 211 10.64 15.61 14.01
C GLU A 211 11.09 16.74 13.06
N LYS A 212 10.17 17.34 12.29
CA LYS A 212 10.50 18.50 11.42
C LYS A 212 10.92 19.73 12.20
N ASN A 213 10.38 19.92 13.39
CA ASN A 213 10.76 21.04 14.26
C ASN A 213 12.12 20.82 14.92
N GLU A 214 12.51 19.59 15.21
CA GLU A 214 13.84 19.27 15.75
C GLU A 214 14.92 19.36 14.67
N GLU A 215 14.70 18.84 13.48
CA GLU A 215 15.64 18.99 12.35
C GLU A 215 15.87 20.46 11.99
N ASN A 216 14.81 21.27 11.94
CA ASN A 216 14.92 22.72 11.69
C ASN A 216 15.63 23.49 12.82
N LYS A 217 15.57 23.01 14.07
CA LYS A 217 16.31 23.59 15.19
C LYS A 217 17.82 23.26 15.12
N ASP A 218 18.14 22.04 14.73
CA ASP A 218 19.52 21.58 14.60
C ASP A 218 20.23 22.24 13.41
N GLU A 219 19.55 22.47 12.29
CA GLU A 219 20.10 23.22 11.16
C GLU A 219 20.34 24.69 11.51
N LYS A 220 19.43 25.34 12.25
CA LYS A 220 19.60 26.72 12.70
C LYS A 220 20.72 26.87 13.72
N GLN A 221 21.01 25.85 14.53
CA GLN A 221 22.13 25.89 15.47
C GLN A 221 23.48 25.63 14.78
N LYS A 222 23.54 24.78 13.76
CA LYS A 222 24.75 24.53 12.95
C LYS A 222 25.14 25.76 12.14
N ASN A 223 24.18 26.50 11.57
CA ASN A 223 24.43 27.70 10.80
C ASN A 223 24.86 28.89 11.67
N LYS A 224 24.53 28.92 12.97
CA LYS A 224 25.01 29.95 13.90
C LYS A 224 26.46 29.72 14.39
N LYS A 225 26.94 28.47 14.36
CA LYS A 225 28.34 28.15 14.78
C LYS A 225 29.38 28.34 13.67
N ASN A 226 28.95 28.51 12.43
CA ASN A 226 29.85 28.73 11.28
C ASN A 226 30.01 30.21 10.91
N HIS A 227 29.53 31.14 11.74
CA HIS A 227 29.62 32.60 11.53
C HIS A 227 30.25 33.33 12.73
N ILE A 228 31.18 32.66 13.45
CA ILE A 228 32.05 33.27 14.45
C ILE A 228 33.51 33.01 14.07
#